data_080a206ee3391076ac2d9a30028f1b2e
#
_entry.id   080a206ee3391076ac2d9a30028f1b2e
#
_cell.length_a   1.000
_cell.length_b   1.000
_cell.length_c   1.000
_cell.angle_alpha   90.00
_cell.angle_beta   90.00
_cell.angle_gamma   90.00
#
_symmetry.space_group_name_H-M   'P 1'
#
loop_
_entity.id
_entity.type
_entity.pdbx_description
1 polymer ?
#
loop_
_entity_poly.entity_id
_entity_poly.type
_entity_poly.pdbx_seq_one_letter_code
_entity_poly.pdbx_strand_id
1 'polypeptide(L)'
;MTETVIAVVVTHRRPDELAASLAALGAQTRPPDHLIVVDNDGTPDASPEVRDLVAGQPIPATYLGSRRNLGGAGGFALGMLHALAQGADWVWLADDDGRPQGADALTTLLACAQRHALAEVSPMVCN
;
A
#
# COMPACT_ATOMS: atom_id res chain seq x y z
N MET A 1 -9.90 1.37 21.20
CA MET A 1 -8.74 0.75 20.51
C MET A 1 -8.69 1.22 19.07
N THR A 2 -7.51 1.55 18.64
CA THR A 2 -7.28 2.00 17.27
C THR A 2 -7.14 0.76 16.37
N GLU A 3 -7.86 0.74 15.27
CA GLU A 3 -7.73 -0.31 14.27
C GLU A 3 -6.40 -0.19 13.52
N THR A 4 -5.80 -1.31 13.18
CA THR A 4 -4.56 -1.40 12.43
C THR A 4 -4.84 -1.38 10.94
N VAL A 5 -4.28 -0.41 10.24
CA VAL A 5 -4.38 -0.28 8.79
C VAL A 5 -3.03 -0.58 8.15
N ILE A 6 -3.00 -1.53 7.25
CA ILE A 6 -1.81 -1.86 6.46
C ILE A 6 -2.08 -1.53 5.00
N ALA A 7 -1.25 -0.68 4.42
CA ALA A 7 -1.34 -0.37 2.99
C ALA A 7 -0.49 -1.37 2.19
N VAL A 8 -1.05 -1.89 1.11
CA VAL A 8 -0.37 -2.78 0.18
C VAL A 8 -0.25 -2.06 -1.16
N VAL A 9 0.97 -1.88 -1.62
CA VAL A 9 1.28 -1.26 -2.91
C VAL A 9 1.99 -2.28 -3.79
N VAL A 10 1.50 -2.48 -5.00
CA VAL A 10 2.13 -3.34 -6.00
C VAL A 10 2.84 -2.47 -7.02
N THR A 11 4.10 -2.78 -7.32
CA THR A 11 4.91 -2.03 -8.27
C THR A 11 5.64 -2.95 -9.22
N HIS A 12 5.95 -2.45 -10.42
CA HIS A 12 6.78 -3.14 -11.42
C HIS A 12 7.59 -2.10 -12.21
N ARG A 13 8.88 -1.99 -11.90
CA ARG A 13 9.86 -1.15 -12.63
C ARG A 13 9.46 0.32 -12.75
N ARG A 14 8.83 0.88 -11.73
CA ARG A 14 8.41 2.28 -11.69
C ARG A 14 8.78 2.94 -10.35
N PRO A 15 10.09 3.07 -10.03
CA PRO A 15 10.51 3.58 -8.73
C PRO A 15 10.07 5.03 -8.47
N ASP A 16 10.02 5.87 -9.49
CA ASP A 16 9.59 7.27 -9.31
C ASP A 16 8.11 7.38 -8.96
N GLU A 17 7.26 6.62 -9.66
CA GLU A 17 5.84 6.55 -9.36
C GLU A 17 5.60 5.98 -7.96
N LEU A 18 6.33 4.92 -7.61
CA LEU A 18 6.26 4.32 -6.29
C LEU A 18 6.65 5.33 -5.20
N ALA A 19 7.75 6.06 -5.39
CA ALA A 19 8.22 7.06 -4.44
C ALA A 19 7.15 8.11 -4.14
N ALA A 20 6.50 8.62 -5.18
CA ALA A 20 5.43 9.59 -5.04
C ALA A 20 4.20 9.01 -4.34
N SER A 21 3.84 7.78 -4.64
CA SER A 21 2.71 7.10 -3.99
C SER A 21 2.98 6.82 -2.51
N LEU A 22 4.17 6.34 -2.16
CA LEU A 22 4.54 6.12 -0.77
C LEU A 22 4.57 7.43 0.03
N ALA A 23 5.05 8.51 -0.58
CA ALA A 23 5.03 9.83 0.04
C ALA A 23 3.59 10.31 0.32
N ALA A 24 2.68 10.09 -0.62
CA ALA A 24 1.28 10.47 -0.46
C ALA A 24 0.57 9.65 0.63
N LEU A 25 0.89 8.37 0.75
CA LEU A 25 0.36 7.52 1.82
C LEU A 25 0.90 7.94 3.20
N GLY A 26 2.19 8.25 3.28
CA GLY A 26 2.82 8.70 4.52
C GLY A 26 2.38 10.10 4.96
N ALA A 27 1.94 10.93 4.03
CA ALA A 27 1.50 12.30 4.30
C ALA A 27 0.03 12.40 4.72
N GLN A 28 -0.68 11.28 4.84
CA GLN A 28 -2.06 11.28 5.31
C GLN A 28 -2.14 11.79 6.75
N THR A 29 -3.20 12.52 7.09
CA THR A 29 -3.48 12.97 8.46
C THR A 29 -3.55 11.78 9.41
N ARG A 30 -4.16 10.70 8.97
CA ARG A 30 -4.10 9.38 9.61
C ARG A 30 -3.35 8.46 8.64
N PRO A 31 -2.03 8.30 8.78
CA PRO A 31 -1.28 7.41 7.89
C PRO A 31 -1.56 5.94 8.19
N PRO A 32 -1.30 5.03 7.25
CA PRO A 32 -1.29 3.61 7.56
C PRO A 32 -0.26 3.31 8.65
N ASP A 33 -0.51 2.25 9.41
CA ASP A 33 0.41 1.82 10.47
C ASP A 33 1.61 1.07 9.91
N HIS A 34 1.45 0.45 8.75
CA HIS A 34 2.51 -0.31 8.08
C HIS A 34 2.29 -0.26 6.58
N LEU A 35 3.39 -0.30 5.83
CA LEU A 35 3.39 -0.40 4.38
C LEU A 35 3.93 -1.76 3.96
N ILE A 36 3.29 -2.40 3.00
CA ILE A 36 3.81 -3.58 2.32
C ILE A 36 3.95 -3.23 0.85
N VAL A 37 5.15 -3.30 0.32
CA VAL A 37 5.42 -3.06 -1.09
C VAL A 37 5.76 -4.38 -1.76
N VAL A 38 4.94 -4.80 -2.70
CA VAL A 38 5.17 -5.98 -3.53
C VAL A 38 5.83 -5.55 -4.83
N ASP A 39 7.06 -5.98 -5.02
CA ASP A 39 7.86 -5.67 -6.20
C ASP A 39 7.79 -6.83 -7.19
N ASN A 40 7.06 -6.63 -8.27
CA ASN A 40 6.92 -7.57 -9.38
C ASN A 40 8.04 -7.42 -10.42
N ASP A 41 9.27 -7.24 -9.98
CA ASP A 41 10.40 -7.07 -10.92
C ASP A 41 10.66 -8.33 -11.76
N GLY A 42 10.36 -9.47 -11.23
CA GLY A 42 10.55 -10.73 -11.94
C GLY A 42 12.00 -11.21 -11.96
N THR A 43 12.90 -10.58 -11.21
CA THR A 43 14.30 -10.96 -11.09
C THR A 43 14.61 -11.53 -9.71
N PRO A 44 15.61 -12.42 -9.61
CA PRO A 44 16.04 -12.91 -8.29
C PRO A 44 16.60 -11.82 -7.40
N ASP A 45 17.22 -10.82 -8.02
CA ASP A 45 17.76 -9.65 -7.35
C ASP A 45 16.80 -8.48 -7.59
N ALA A 46 15.85 -8.36 -6.72
CA ALA A 46 14.91 -7.26 -6.76
C ALA A 46 15.64 -5.92 -6.81
N SER A 47 15.06 -4.97 -7.50
CA SER A 47 15.63 -3.65 -7.71
C SER A 47 16.15 -3.04 -6.41
N PRO A 48 17.47 -2.77 -6.29
CA PRO A 48 18.02 -2.13 -5.11
C PRO A 48 17.38 -0.78 -4.82
N GLU A 49 16.97 -0.06 -5.86
CA GLU A 49 16.30 1.24 -5.73
C GLU A 49 14.99 1.13 -4.98
N VAL A 50 14.18 0.13 -5.32
CA VAL A 50 12.89 -0.09 -4.65
C VAL A 50 13.10 -0.55 -3.21
N ARG A 51 14.08 -1.42 -2.96
CA ARG A 51 14.42 -1.85 -1.60
C ARG A 51 14.85 -0.68 -0.73
N ASP A 52 15.73 0.17 -1.25
CA ASP A 52 16.23 1.34 -0.53
C ASP A 52 15.10 2.34 -0.27
N LEU A 53 14.24 2.53 -1.24
CA LEU A 53 13.07 3.38 -1.11
C LEU A 53 12.14 2.91 0.01
N VAL A 54 11.87 1.62 0.07
CA VAL A 54 11.03 1.02 1.12
C VAL A 54 11.71 1.14 2.49
N ALA A 55 13.00 0.85 2.57
CA ALA A 55 13.76 0.93 3.82
C ALA A 55 13.84 2.37 4.36
N GLY A 56 13.77 3.36 3.49
CA GLY A 56 13.84 4.77 3.87
C GLY A 56 12.50 5.40 4.28
N GLN A 57 11.40 4.65 4.30
CA GLN A 57 10.10 5.21 4.64
C GLN A 57 10.00 5.54 6.14
N PRO A 58 9.34 6.67 6.50
CA PRO A 58 9.14 7.02 7.92
C PRO A 58 8.16 6.10 8.65
N ILE A 59 7.28 5.42 7.91
CA ILE A 59 6.37 4.43 8.44
C ILE A 59 7.05 3.06 8.34
N PRO A 60 6.85 2.13 9.30
CA PRO A 60 7.34 0.76 9.18
C PRO A 60 6.91 0.15 7.85
N ALA A 61 7.82 -0.43 7.12
CA ALA A 61 7.57 -0.95 5.79
C ALA A 61 8.25 -2.30 5.55
N THR A 62 7.56 -3.16 4.81
CA THR A 62 8.04 -4.48 4.40
C THR A 62 8.19 -4.51 2.88
N TYR A 63 9.34 -4.96 2.43
CA TYR A 63 9.61 -5.22 1.02
C TYR A 63 9.35 -6.70 0.71
N LEU A 64 8.52 -6.97 -0.28
CA LEU A 64 8.28 -8.31 -0.80
C LEU A 64 8.65 -8.36 -2.27
N GLY A 65 9.80 -8.94 -2.58
CA GLY A 65 10.23 -9.17 -3.95
C GLY A 65 9.64 -10.46 -4.51
N SER A 66 9.06 -10.41 -5.69
CA SER A 66 8.60 -11.59 -6.41
C SER A 66 9.55 -11.93 -7.54
N ARG A 67 9.97 -13.19 -7.61
CA ARG A 67 10.80 -13.69 -8.72
C ARG A 67 10.05 -13.76 -10.04
N ARG A 68 8.73 -13.69 -9.98
CA ARG A 68 7.86 -13.68 -11.16
C ARG A 68 7.01 -12.42 -11.11
N ASN A 69 6.69 -11.89 -12.26
CA ASN A 69 5.64 -10.89 -12.36
C ASN A 69 4.28 -11.59 -12.17
N LEU A 70 3.71 -11.45 -10.99
CA LEU A 70 2.43 -12.05 -10.62
C LEU A 70 1.23 -11.26 -11.17
N GLY A 71 1.49 -10.14 -11.85
CA GLY A 71 0.45 -9.21 -12.24
C GLY A 71 -0.10 -8.42 -11.05
N GLY A 72 -1.09 -7.58 -11.29
CA GLY A 72 -1.74 -6.82 -10.23
C GLY A 72 -2.47 -7.73 -9.25
N ALA A 73 -3.31 -8.63 -9.75
CA ALA A 73 -4.09 -9.53 -8.90
C ALA A 73 -3.22 -10.41 -8.01
N GLY A 74 -2.18 -11.03 -8.57
CA GLY A 74 -1.27 -11.88 -7.79
C GLY A 74 -0.44 -11.09 -6.79
N GLY A 75 0.03 -9.89 -7.17
CA GLY A 75 0.77 -9.01 -6.29
C GLY A 75 -0.07 -8.54 -5.10
N PHE A 76 -1.29 -8.10 -5.34
CA PHE A 76 -2.20 -7.72 -4.26
C PHE A 76 -2.55 -8.90 -3.36
N ALA A 77 -2.80 -10.08 -3.93
CA ALA A 77 -3.07 -11.29 -3.14
C ALA A 77 -1.91 -11.61 -2.19
N LEU A 78 -0.68 -11.55 -2.68
CA LEU A 78 0.52 -11.77 -1.86
C LEU A 78 0.62 -10.75 -0.74
N GLY A 79 0.45 -9.47 -1.06
CA GLY A 79 0.49 -8.40 -0.06
C GLY A 79 -0.60 -8.51 0.98
N MET A 80 -1.82 -8.86 0.56
CA MET A 80 -2.95 -9.05 1.48
C MET A 80 -2.71 -10.21 2.45
N LEU A 81 -2.15 -11.32 1.99
CA LEU A 81 -1.81 -12.45 2.87
C LEU A 81 -0.81 -12.02 3.94
N HIS A 82 0.20 -11.26 3.58
CA HIS A 82 1.17 -10.72 4.52
C HIS A 82 0.54 -9.73 5.50
N ALA A 83 -0.36 -8.85 5.02
CA ALA A 83 -1.07 -7.90 5.86
C ALA A 83 -1.95 -8.61 6.91
N LEU A 84 -2.67 -9.63 6.48
CA LEU A 84 -3.50 -10.44 7.38
C LEU A 84 -2.65 -11.16 8.43
N ALA A 85 -1.50 -11.70 8.03
CA ALA A 85 -0.57 -12.37 8.94
C ALA A 85 0.01 -11.41 9.99
N GLN A 86 0.09 -10.12 9.67
CA GLN A 86 0.54 -9.08 10.58
C GLN A 86 -0.59 -8.49 11.45
N GLY A 87 -1.81 -9.00 11.32
CA GLY A 87 -2.93 -8.57 12.16
C GLY A 87 -3.64 -7.32 11.68
N ALA A 88 -3.65 -7.05 10.38
CA ALA A 88 -4.38 -5.92 9.83
C ALA A 88 -5.89 -6.03 10.11
N ASP A 89 -6.49 -4.96 10.62
CA ASP A 89 -7.95 -4.82 10.68
C ASP A 89 -8.50 -4.33 9.34
N TRP A 90 -7.72 -3.47 8.68
CA TRP A 90 -8.02 -2.95 7.34
C TRP A 90 -6.79 -3.09 6.44
N VAL A 91 -7.02 -3.44 5.19
CA VAL A 91 -5.99 -3.43 4.16
C VAL A 91 -6.35 -2.37 3.13
N TRP A 92 -5.45 -1.43 2.93
CA TRP A 92 -5.60 -0.39 1.92
C TRP A 92 -4.81 -0.80 0.68
N LEU A 93 -5.53 -1.20 -0.37
CA LEU A 93 -4.91 -1.57 -1.65
C LEU A 93 -4.69 -0.32 -2.49
N ALA A 94 -3.48 -0.10 -2.91
CA ALA A 94 -3.10 1.07 -3.71
C ALA A 94 -2.15 0.68 -4.85
N ASP A 95 -2.38 1.27 -6.02
CA ASP A 95 -1.44 1.16 -7.14
C ASP A 95 -0.27 2.12 -6.96
N ASP A 96 0.85 1.84 -7.63
CA ASP A 96 2.02 2.72 -7.61
C ASP A 96 1.80 4.05 -8.34
N ASP A 97 0.77 4.15 -9.16
CA ASP A 97 0.40 5.35 -9.92
C ASP A 97 -0.96 5.95 -9.52
N GLY A 98 -1.67 5.34 -8.58
CA GLY A 98 -2.95 5.83 -8.06
C GLY A 98 -2.79 6.42 -6.66
N ARG A 99 -2.67 7.75 -6.55
CA ARG A 99 -2.42 8.44 -5.29
C ARG A 99 -3.68 9.02 -4.70
N PRO A 100 -3.82 9.04 -3.36
CA PRO A 100 -4.90 9.79 -2.75
C PRO A 100 -4.74 11.28 -3.03
N GLN A 101 -5.86 11.95 -3.34
CA GLN A 101 -5.90 13.40 -3.42
C GLN A 101 -6.13 13.98 -2.02
N GLY A 102 -5.14 14.68 -1.51
CA GLY A 102 -5.22 15.30 -0.20
C GLY A 102 -4.88 14.35 0.96
N ALA A 103 -4.81 14.93 2.13
CA ALA A 103 -4.28 14.27 3.31
C ALA A 103 -5.34 13.49 4.12
N ASP A 104 -6.62 13.64 3.82
CA ASP A 104 -7.71 13.10 4.63
C ASP A 104 -8.40 11.87 4.01
N ALA A 105 -7.80 11.28 2.96
CA ALA A 105 -8.43 10.18 2.25
C ALA A 105 -8.66 8.97 3.17
N LEU A 106 -7.65 8.52 3.90
CA LEU A 106 -7.79 7.38 4.80
C LEU A 106 -8.77 7.67 5.94
N THR A 107 -8.66 8.84 6.56
CA THR A 107 -9.59 9.27 7.63
C THR A 107 -11.03 9.23 7.15
N THR A 108 -11.29 9.74 5.95
CA THR A 108 -12.63 9.77 5.36
C THR A 108 -13.15 8.38 5.04
N LEU A 109 -12.30 7.51 4.46
CA LEU A 109 -12.67 6.14 4.15
C LEU A 109 -13.02 5.34 5.40
N LEU A 110 -12.20 5.44 6.45
CA LEU A 110 -12.45 4.76 7.72
C LEU A 110 -13.74 5.26 8.38
N ALA A 111 -13.97 6.56 8.39
CA ALA A 111 -15.19 7.15 8.95
C ALA A 111 -16.43 6.67 8.20
N CYS A 112 -16.36 6.61 6.88
CA CYS A 112 -17.45 6.10 6.04
C CYS A 112 -17.74 4.63 6.33
N ALA A 113 -16.71 3.80 6.39
CA ALA A 113 -16.85 2.38 6.69
C ALA A 113 -17.48 2.15 8.08
N GLN A 114 -17.06 2.90 9.08
CA GLN A 114 -17.59 2.80 10.44
C GLN A 114 -19.04 3.28 10.53
N ARG A 115 -19.34 4.42 9.91
CA ARG A 115 -20.70 5.01 9.92
C ARG A 115 -21.73 4.08 9.31
N HIS A 116 -21.39 3.39 8.24
CA HIS A 116 -22.29 2.54 7.48
C HIS A 116 -22.08 1.04 7.72
N ALA A 117 -21.22 0.67 8.65
CA ALA A 117 -20.87 -0.72 8.97
C ALA A 117 -20.44 -1.52 7.73
N LEU A 118 -19.56 -0.93 6.92
CA LEU A 118 -19.08 -1.51 5.67
C LEU A 118 -17.81 -2.32 5.89
N ALA A 119 -17.73 -3.47 5.23
CA ALA A 119 -16.51 -4.28 5.18
C ALA A 119 -15.56 -3.81 4.08
N GLU A 120 -16.05 -3.05 3.12
CA GLU A 120 -15.28 -2.51 2.00
C GLU A 120 -15.75 -1.10 1.69
N VAL A 121 -14.79 -0.23 1.37
CA VAL A 121 -15.05 1.14 0.95
C VAL A 121 -14.00 1.54 -0.08
N SER A 122 -14.40 2.29 -1.08
CA SER A 122 -13.52 2.72 -2.16
C SER A 122 -13.70 4.22 -2.42
N PRO A 123 -12.62 4.96 -2.64
CA PRO A 123 -12.70 6.36 -3.04
C PRO A 123 -13.18 6.48 -4.49
N MET A 124 -13.70 7.66 -4.82
CA MET A 124 -13.98 7.99 -6.20
C MET A 124 -12.68 8.22 -6.96
N VAL A 125 -12.55 7.60 -8.13
CA VAL A 125 -11.41 7.83 -9.01
C VAL A 125 -11.67 9.09 -9.82
N CYS A 126 -10.73 10.03 -9.77
CA CYS A 126 -10.77 11.28 -10.52
C CYS A 126 -9.75 11.24 -11.67
N ASN A 127 -10.13 11.75 -12.83
CA ASN A 127 -9.26 11.91 -13.99
C ASN A 127 -8.61 13.29 -13.99
#